data_e6f2079861762c7fa41257d8ce81d451
#
_entry.id   e6f2079861762c7fa41257d8ce81d451
#
_cell.length_a   1.000
_cell.length_b   1.000
_cell.length_c   1.000
_cell.angle_alpha   90.00
_cell.angle_beta   90.00
_cell.angle_gamma   90.00
#
_symmetry.space_group_name_H-M   'P 1'
#
loop_
_entity.id
_entity.type
_entity.pdbx_description
1 polymer ?
#
loop_
_entity_poly.entity_id
_entity_poly.type
_entity_poly.pdbx_seq_one_letter_code
_entity_poly.pdbx_strand_id
1 'polypeptide(L)'
;MEKAMLVDSVTSTASTTSTKSTSSSSTSSTTSTSDTYQTFLTLLTKQLENQDPTNPVDTTSFTTQLVQMSALEQQMATNDKLDTLNSSVTDLASTVTSSLGTTSSAVSYYGKTVEAEGSTTPLQDGEATWEYDLDSAASSVKLTITDSSGNTVYSDVSSSTAAGTHEVTWDGVGTDGKSYSSGTYTLTVTALDSSGNAIDTTTRFKGTVTAVDSSSGTSVLNVGGVSLSASDVLSVS
;
A
#
# COMPACT_ATOMS: atom_id res chain seq x y z
N MET A 1 -49.99 45.77 -14.85
CA MET A 1 -50.10 44.72 -15.86
C MET A 1 -48.69 44.51 -16.40
N GLU A 2 -47.97 43.47 -16.25
CA GLU A 2 -48.15 42.04 -16.49
C GLU A 2 -47.15 41.22 -15.70
N LYS A 3 -47.55 40.38 -14.89
CA LYS A 3 -47.42 38.97 -14.69
C LYS A 3 -45.99 38.36 -14.68
N ALA A 4 -45.55 38.07 -13.48
CA ALA A 4 -44.45 37.17 -13.14
C ALA A 4 -44.65 35.80 -13.75
N MET A 5 -43.59 35.19 -14.29
CA MET A 5 -43.45 33.75 -14.46
C MET A 5 -42.27 33.25 -13.60
N LEU A 6 -42.63 32.52 -12.56
CA LEU A 6 -41.75 31.67 -11.77
C LEU A 6 -41.35 30.48 -12.63
N VAL A 7 -40.05 30.27 -12.82
CA VAL A 7 -39.50 29.01 -13.34
C VAL A 7 -38.95 28.27 -12.16
N ASP A 8 -39.61 27.17 -11.87
CA ASP A 8 -39.30 26.20 -10.83
C ASP A 8 -37.97 25.50 -11.13
N SER A 9 -36.99 25.70 -10.27
CA SER A 9 -35.68 25.06 -10.38
C SER A 9 -35.73 23.70 -9.71
N VAL A 10 -35.85 22.64 -10.52
CA VAL A 10 -35.79 21.26 -10.06
C VAL A 10 -34.36 20.93 -9.64
N THR A 11 -34.12 20.94 -8.34
CA THR A 11 -32.88 20.41 -7.75
C THR A 11 -32.86 18.90 -7.87
N SER A 12 -32.08 18.38 -8.81
CA SER A 12 -31.80 16.95 -8.93
C SER A 12 -30.78 16.53 -7.87
N THR A 13 -31.26 15.94 -6.81
CA THR A 13 -30.43 15.29 -5.79
C THR A 13 -29.91 13.97 -6.35
N ALA A 14 -28.66 13.93 -6.81
CA ALA A 14 -27.99 12.69 -7.16
C ALA A 14 -27.66 11.94 -5.87
N SER A 15 -28.47 10.94 -5.54
CA SER A 15 -28.13 9.93 -4.54
C SER A 15 -26.99 9.06 -5.05
N THR A 16 -25.79 9.26 -4.52
CA THR A 16 -24.70 8.30 -4.67
C THR A 16 -24.99 7.09 -3.82
N THR A 17 -25.53 6.05 -4.46
CA THR A 17 -25.67 4.73 -3.85
C THR A 17 -24.28 4.12 -3.74
N SER A 18 -23.72 4.17 -2.53
CA SER A 18 -22.51 3.42 -2.17
C SER A 18 -22.84 1.94 -2.19
N THR A 19 -22.42 1.25 -3.24
CA THR A 19 -22.51 -0.22 -3.33
C THR A 19 -21.51 -0.81 -2.34
N LYS A 20 -22.01 -1.12 -1.14
CA LYS A 20 -21.30 -1.92 -0.17
C LYS A 20 -21.16 -3.33 -0.76
N SER A 21 -19.95 -3.67 -1.22
CA SER A 21 -19.59 -5.02 -1.59
C SER A 21 -19.72 -5.91 -0.37
N THR A 22 -20.84 -6.61 -0.29
CA THR A 22 -21.01 -7.69 0.68
C THR A 22 -20.16 -8.84 0.17
N SER A 23 -18.98 -9.02 0.72
CA SER A 23 -18.26 -10.28 0.61
C SER A 23 -19.14 -11.34 1.26
N SER A 24 -19.88 -12.08 0.45
CA SER A 24 -20.52 -13.32 0.86
C SER A 24 -19.41 -14.31 1.20
N SER A 25 -19.06 -14.37 2.47
CA SER A 25 -18.39 -15.54 3.02
C SER A 25 -19.36 -16.70 2.86
N SER A 26 -19.19 -17.48 1.80
CA SER A 26 -19.78 -18.80 1.69
C SER A 26 -19.15 -19.65 2.80
N THR A 27 -19.82 -19.66 3.96
CA THR A 27 -19.57 -20.67 4.97
C THR A 27 -20.06 -21.97 4.35
N SER A 28 -19.17 -22.68 3.65
CA SER A 28 -19.38 -24.08 3.30
C SER A 28 -19.40 -24.81 4.65
N SER A 29 -20.62 -25.10 5.13
CA SER A 29 -20.80 -26.04 6.23
C SER A 29 -20.41 -27.42 5.67
N THR A 30 -19.13 -27.73 5.70
CA THR A 30 -18.63 -29.09 5.57
C THR A 30 -19.15 -29.81 6.81
N THR A 31 -20.33 -30.42 6.69
CA THR A 31 -20.74 -31.50 7.61
C THR A 31 -19.61 -32.51 7.53
N SER A 32 -18.81 -32.62 8.59
CA SER A 32 -17.65 -33.49 8.54
C SER A 32 -18.12 -34.94 8.35
N THR A 33 -17.34 -35.76 7.65
CA THR A 33 -17.61 -37.21 7.52
C THR A 33 -17.85 -37.84 8.88
N SER A 34 -17.25 -37.29 9.93
CA SER A 34 -17.46 -37.65 11.34
C SER A 34 -18.89 -37.46 11.77
N ASP A 35 -19.54 -36.32 11.42
CA ASP A 35 -20.92 -36.05 11.83
C ASP A 35 -21.90 -36.92 11.06
N THR A 36 -21.62 -37.15 9.78
CA THR A 36 -22.41 -38.06 8.94
C THR A 36 -22.30 -39.50 9.44
N TYR A 37 -21.08 -39.94 9.81
CA TYR A 37 -20.85 -41.26 10.40
C TYR A 37 -21.49 -41.45 11.77
N GLN A 38 -21.44 -40.46 12.64
CA GLN A 38 -22.14 -40.49 13.94
C GLN A 38 -23.66 -40.54 13.78
N THR A 39 -24.20 -39.78 12.85
CA THR A 39 -25.64 -39.80 12.52
C THR A 39 -26.04 -41.17 12.01
N PHE A 40 -25.23 -41.78 11.16
CA PHE A 40 -25.45 -43.12 10.66
C PHE A 40 -25.42 -44.19 11.77
N LEU A 41 -24.40 -44.18 12.65
CA LEU A 41 -24.31 -45.10 13.76
C LEU A 41 -25.54 -44.99 14.70
N THR A 42 -25.98 -43.77 14.92
CA THR A 42 -27.20 -43.51 15.73
C THR A 42 -28.44 -44.10 15.05
N LEU A 43 -28.62 -43.92 13.76
CA LEU A 43 -29.73 -44.48 13.00
C LEU A 43 -29.65 -46.02 12.96
N LEU A 44 -28.44 -46.57 12.76
CA LEU A 44 -28.23 -48.04 12.75
C LEU A 44 -28.56 -48.65 14.10
N THR A 45 -28.13 -48.01 15.20
CA THR A 45 -28.43 -48.48 16.55
C THR A 45 -29.93 -48.47 16.84
N LYS A 46 -30.62 -47.38 16.42
CA LYS A 46 -32.07 -47.27 16.57
C LYS A 46 -32.84 -48.26 15.70
N GLN A 47 -32.33 -48.61 14.54
CA GLN A 47 -32.92 -49.63 13.67
C GLN A 47 -32.70 -51.05 14.26
N LEU A 48 -31.55 -51.34 14.87
CA LEU A 48 -31.28 -52.59 15.55
C LEU A 48 -32.16 -52.77 16.81
N GLU A 49 -32.40 -51.66 17.55
CA GLU A 49 -33.30 -51.69 18.72
C GLU A 49 -34.76 -51.97 18.35
N ASN A 50 -35.16 -51.67 17.13
CA ASN A 50 -36.57 -51.76 16.72
C ASN A 50 -36.81 -52.85 15.62
N GLN A 51 -35.84 -53.77 15.43
CA GLN A 51 -35.91 -54.83 14.43
C GLN A 51 -36.81 -56.00 14.91
N ASP A 52 -37.74 -56.38 14.05
CA ASP A 52 -38.48 -57.64 14.17
C ASP A 52 -37.56 -58.78 13.63
N PRO A 53 -37.27 -59.81 14.43
CA PRO A 53 -36.35 -60.89 14.05
C PRO A 53 -36.71 -61.72 12.85
N THR A 54 -37.92 -61.47 12.30
CA THR A 54 -38.46 -62.26 11.15
C THR A 54 -38.20 -61.59 9.79
N ASN A 55 -37.72 -60.33 9.71
CA ASN A 55 -37.50 -59.67 8.43
C ASN A 55 -36.35 -58.63 8.52
N PRO A 56 -35.06 -59.10 8.49
CA PRO A 56 -33.90 -58.17 8.64
C PRO A 56 -33.76 -57.27 7.42
N VAL A 57 -33.59 -55.97 7.66
CA VAL A 57 -33.31 -54.95 6.62
C VAL A 57 -31.88 -55.08 6.17
N ASP A 58 -31.66 -55.07 4.85
CA ASP A 58 -30.31 -55.17 4.24
C ASP A 58 -29.48 -53.90 4.49
N THR A 59 -28.61 -53.93 5.46
CA THR A 59 -27.68 -52.82 5.83
C THR A 59 -26.52 -52.67 4.86
N THR A 60 -26.33 -53.62 3.93
CA THR A 60 -25.19 -53.69 2.99
C THR A 60 -25.26 -52.52 1.98
N SER A 61 -26.48 -52.17 1.55
CA SER A 61 -26.72 -51.07 0.58
C SER A 61 -26.32 -49.72 1.19
N PHE A 62 -26.67 -49.48 2.45
CA PHE A 62 -26.32 -48.24 3.16
C PHE A 62 -24.82 -48.12 3.42
N THR A 63 -24.17 -49.18 3.80
CA THR A 63 -22.72 -49.22 4.01
C THR A 63 -21.96 -48.94 2.72
N THR A 64 -22.43 -49.46 1.60
CA THR A 64 -21.86 -49.16 0.26
C THR A 64 -22.00 -47.70 -0.10
N GLN A 65 -23.15 -47.06 0.16
CA GLN A 65 -23.35 -45.64 -0.08
C GLN A 65 -22.45 -44.76 0.78
N LEU A 66 -22.22 -45.12 2.03
CA LEU A 66 -21.31 -44.43 2.94
C LEU A 66 -19.85 -44.50 2.44
N VAL A 67 -19.41 -45.68 2.00
CA VAL A 67 -18.05 -45.82 1.43
C VAL A 67 -17.89 -44.98 0.18
N GLN A 68 -18.90 -44.92 -0.69
CA GLN A 68 -18.90 -44.05 -1.87
C GLN A 68 -18.86 -42.56 -1.49
N MET A 69 -19.62 -42.16 -0.48
CA MET A 69 -19.64 -40.78 -0.01
C MET A 69 -18.28 -40.40 0.62
N SER A 70 -17.70 -41.29 1.44
CA SER A 70 -16.36 -41.09 2.00
C SER A 70 -15.28 -41.01 0.91
N ALA A 71 -15.40 -41.78 -0.16
CA ALA A 71 -14.48 -41.68 -1.31
C ALA A 71 -14.63 -40.35 -2.03
N LEU A 72 -15.85 -39.84 -2.20
CA LEU A 72 -16.12 -38.54 -2.79
C LEU A 72 -15.55 -37.38 -1.92
N GLU A 73 -15.76 -37.44 -0.61
CA GLU A 73 -15.17 -36.46 0.33
C GLU A 73 -13.63 -36.47 0.28
N GLN A 74 -13.02 -37.65 0.23
CA GLN A 74 -11.58 -37.78 0.06
C GLN A 74 -11.12 -37.14 -1.27
N GLN A 75 -11.89 -37.30 -2.33
CA GLN A 75 -11.61 -36.69 -3.62
C GLN A 75 -11.73 -35.16 -3.55
N MET A 76 -12.78 -34.66 -2.89
CA MET A 76 -12.95 -33.20 -2.69
C MET A 76 -11.81 -32.63 -1.85
N ALA A 77 -11.46 -33.27 -0.72
CA ALA A 77 -10.34 -32.84 0.10
C ALA A 77 -8.99 -32.87 -0.63
N THR A 78 -8.83 -33.78 -1.60
CA THR A 78 -7.64 -33.81 -2.46
C THR A 78 -7.64 -32.66 -3.44
N ASN A 79 -8.79 -32.33 -4.04
CA ASN A 79 -8.90 -31.18 -4.93
C ASN A 79 -8.65 -29.86 -4.18
N ASP A 80 -9.19 -29.69 -2.96
CA ASP A 80 -8.97 -28.51 -2.13
C ASP A 80 -7.47 -28.33 -1.81
N LYS A 81 -6.75 -29.45 -1.56
CA LYS A 81 -5.31 -29.42 -1.36
C LYS A 81 -4.53 -29.04 -2.62
N LEU A 82 -5.01 -29.51 -3.80
CA LEU A 82 -4.41 -29.13 -5.08
C LEU A 82 -4.63 -27.65 -5.39
N ASP A 83 -5.81 -27.12 -5.08
CA ASP A 83 -6.11 -25.69 -5.25
C ASP A 83 -5.25 -24.84 -4.29
N THR A 84 -5.08 -25.29 -3.05
CA THR A 84 -4.19 -24.64 -2.08
C THR A 84 -2.73 -24.65 -2.56
N LEU A 85 -2.27 -25.79 -3.09
CA LEU A 85 -0.93 -25.90 -3.64
C LEU A 85 -0.73 -25.00 -4.86
N ASN A 86 -1.70 -24.97 -5.77
CA ASN A 86 -1.66 -24.12 -6.95
C ASN A 86 -1.60 -22.63 -6.57
N SER A 87 -2.40 -22.21 -5.59
CA SER A 87 -2.35 -20.85 -5.04
C SER A 87 -0.97 -20.54 -4.46
N SER A 88 -0.41 -21.45 -3.65
CA SER A 88 0.92 -21.28 -3.04
C SER A 88 2.03 -21.19 -4.09
N VAL A 89 1.95 -21.97 -5.17
CA VAL A 89 2.91 -21.89 -6.29
C VAL A 89 2.79 -20.57 -7.04
N THR A 90 1.57 -20.07 -7.23
CA THR A 90 1.33 -18.77 -7.88
C THR A 90 1.89 -17.63 -7.03
N ASP A 91 1.67 -17.66 -5.72
CA ASP A 91 2.19 -16.68 -4.77
C ASP A 91 3.72 -16.71 -4.73
N LEU A 92 4.32 -17.91 -4.75
CA LEU A 92 5.77 -18.06 -4.82
C LEU A 92 6.33 -17.51 -6.13
N ALA A 93 5.69 -17.80 -7.27
CA ALA A 93 6.11 -17.29 -8.57
C ALA A 93 6.04 -15.75 -8.62
N SER A 94 4.99 -15.15 -8.07
CA SER A 94 4.85 -13.69 -8.00
C SER A 94 5.91 -13.08 -7.09
N THR A 95 6.19 -13.69 -5.94
CA THR A 95 7.23 -13.26 -4.99
C THR A 95 8.61 -13.32 -5.63
N VAL A 96 8.95 -14.42 -6.31
CA VAL A 96 10.24 -14.58 -7.00
C VAL A 96 10.39 -13.55 -8.13
N THR A 97 9.34 -13.35 -8.93
CA THR A 97 9.37 -12.37 -10.03
C THR A 97 9.55 -10.95 -9.50
N SER A 98 8.82 -10.58 -8.44
CA SER A 98 8.96 -9.27 -7.80
C SER A 98 10.36 -9.07 -7.22
N SER A 99 10.88 -10.07 -6.51
CA SER A 99 12.21 -10.00 -5.87
C SER A 99 13.35 -9.88 -6.90
N LEU A 100 13.30 -10.64 -7.99
CA LEU A 100 14.34 -10.59 -9.03
C LEU A 100 14.28 -9.30 -9.85
N GLY A 101 13.06 -8.81 -10.14
CA GLY A 101 12.84 -7.57 -10.89
C GLY A 101 13.36 -6.34 -10.15
N THR A 102 13.05 -6.22 -8.86
CA THR A 102 13.48 -5.08 -8.05
C THR A 102 14.97 -5.05 -7.77
N THR A 103 15.59 -6.19 -7.47
CA THR A 103 17.03 -6.27 -7.17
C THR A 103 17.89 -5.89 -8.36
N SER A 104 17.57 -6.39 -9.54
CA SER A 104 18.35 -6.09 -10.76
C SER A 104 18.24 -4.62 -11.15
N SER A 105 17.06 -4.01 -11.00
CA SER A 105 16.83 -2.60 -11.31
C SER A 105 17.50 -1.68 -10.28
N ALA A 106 17.47 -2.03 -8.99
CA ALA A 106 17.97 -1.18 -7.92
C ALA A 106 19.48 -0.93 -8.00
N VAL A 107 20.25 -1.93 -8.38
CA VAL A 107 21.71 -1.79 -8.56
C VAL A 107 22.06 -0.76 -9.65
N SER A 108 21.18 -0.57 -10.63
CA SER A 108 21.41 0.43 -11.70
C SER A 108 21.32 1.88 -11.20
N TYR A 109 20.76 2.11 -10.02
CA TYR A 109 20.69 3.44 -9.40
C TYR A 109 21.99 3.85 -8.70
N TYR A 110 22.88 2.90 -8.38
CA TYR A 110 24.12 3.23 -7.69
C TYR A 110 24.94 4.27 -8.46
N GLY A 111 25.31 5.35 -7.79
CA GLY A 111 26.04 6.46 -8.37
C GLY A 111 25.20 7.38 -9.27
N LYS A 112 23.89 7.15 -9.38
CA LYS A 112 22.96 8.02 -10.11
C LYS A 112 22.30 9.01 -9.15
N THR A 113 21.91 10.16 -9.66
CA THR A 113 21.06 11.10 -8.94
C THR A 113 19.62 10.67 -9.11
N VAL A 114 18.92 10.53 -8.00
CA VAL A 114 17.50 10.18 -7.96
C VAL A 114 16.70 11.33 -7.37
N GLU A 115 15.46 11.43 -7.81
CA GLU A 115 14.43 12.32 -7.25
C GLU A 115 13.34 11.48 -6.63
N ALA A 116 12.88 11.86 -5.46
CA ALA A 116 11.78 11.21 -4.74
C ALA A 116 10.97 12.21 -3.92
N GLU A 117 9.73 11.84 -3.60
CA GLU A 117 8.94 12.61 -2.65
C GLU A 117 9.59 12.57 -1.26
N GLY A 118 9.60 13.72 -0.60
CA GLY A 118 10.14 13.88 0.72
C GLY A 118 10.75 15.24 0.94
N SER A 119 10.88 15.60 2.20
CA SER A 119 11.44 16.89 2.62
C SER A 119 12.88 16.79 3.09
N THR A 120 13.42 15.57 3.27
CA THR A 120 14.76 15.35 3.81
C THR A 120 15.73 14.94 2.70
N THR A 121 16.84 15.65 2.58
CA THR A 121 17.92 15.36 1.63
C THR A 121 19.28 15.36 2.33
N PRO A 122 20.28 14.62 1.83
CA PRO A 122 21.64 14.76 2.32
C PRO A 122 22.32 16.02 1.78
N LEU A 123 23.26 16.55 2.54
CA LEU A 123 24.24 17.52 2.01
C LEU A 123 25.34 16.73 1.32
N GLN A 124 25.38 16.77 -0.01
CA GLN A 124 26.35 16.06 -0.85
C GLN A 124 27.09 17.08 -1.72
N ASP A 125 28.40 16.93 -1.84
CA ASP A 125 29.24 17.83 -2.63
C ASP A 125 29.14 19.31 -2.26
N GLY A 126 28.69 19.58 -1.01
CA GLY A 126 28.49 20.93 -0.49
C GLY A 126 27.12 21.53 -0.79
N GLU A 127 26.20 20.77 -1.40
CA GLU A 127 24.88 21.23 -1.75
C GLU A 127 23.78 20.27 -1.29
N ALA A 128 22.62 20.81 -0.97
CA ALA A 128 21.40 20.08 -0.71
C ALA A 128 20.28 20.67 -1.57
N THR A 129 19.65 19.83 -2.41
CA THR A 129 18.68 20.28 -3.41
C THR A 129 17.31 19.66 -3.15
N TRP A 130 16.30 20.52 -3.17
CA TRP A 130 14.87 20.15 -3.13
C TRP A 130 14.13 20.80 -4.27
N GLU A 131 12.99 20.24 -4.57
CA GLU A 131 11.91 20.91 -5.29
C GLU A 131 10.69 21.01 -4.36
N TYR A 132 9.96 22.13 -4.47
CA TYR A 132 8.65 22.25 -3.86
C TYR A 132 7.63 22.68 -4.90
N ASP A 133 6.42 22.17 -4.76
CA ASP A 133 5.30 22.51 -5.61
C ASP A 133 4.29 23.34 -4.80
N LEU A 134 3.76 24.41 -5.41
CA LEU A 134 2.69 25.24 -4.87
C LEU A 134 1.41 24.97 -5.63
N ASP A 135 0.36 24.51 -4.97
CA ASP A 135 -0.96 24.26 -5.57
C ASP A 135 -1.58 25.53 -6.17
N SER A 136 -1.24 26.68 -5.61
CA SER A 136 -1.69 27.99 -6.10
C SER A 136 -0.63 29.06 -5.83
N ALA A 137 -0.79 30.24 -6.48
CA ALA A 137 0.12 31.35 -6.26
C ALA A 137 0.05 31.85 -4.82
N ALA A 138 1.22 31.97 -4.19
CA ALA A 138 1.39 32.46 -2.82
C ALA A 138 1.64 33.96 -2.78
N SER A 139 1.29 34.59 -1.67
CA SER A 139 1.69 35.95 -1.31
C SER A 139 3.04 36.01 -0.64
N SER A 140 3.38 34.90 0.10
CA SER A 140 4.68 34.73 0.73
C SER A 140 5.02 33.25 0.81
N VAL A 141 6.30 32.90 0.62
CA VAL A 141 6.83 31.55 0.80
C VAL A 141 8.03 31.63 1.71
N LYS A 142 7.95 31.03 2.88
CA LYS A 142 9.06 30.92 3.83
C LYS A 142 9.67 29.52 3.71
N LEU A 143 10.97 29.47 3.52
CA LEU A 143 11.77 28.26 3.51
C LEU A 143 12.51 28.16 4.86
N THR A 144 12.47 26.99 5.48
CA THR A 144 13.18 26.71 6.73
C THR A 144 13.88 25.38 6.59
N ILE A 145 15.19 25.34 6.81
CA ILE A 145 15.98 24.12 6.78
C ILE A 145 16.40 23.77 8.21
N THR A 146 16.17 22.53 8.61
CA THR A 146 16.53 22.01 9.93
C THR A 146 17.51 20.86 9.81
N ASP A 147 18.38 20.71 10.80
CA ASP A 147 19.26 19.56 10.94
C ASP A 147 18.50 18.33 11.46
N SER A 148 19.17 17.18 11.56
CA SER A 148 18.61 15.92 12.08
C SER A 148 18.16 15.98 13.55
N SER A 149 18.56 17.02 14.28
CA SER A 149 18.14 17.28 15.67
C SER A 149 16.94 18.22 15.75
N GLY A 150 16.47 18.74 14.60
CA GLY A 150 15.36 19.68 14.51
C GLY A 150 15.75 21.14 14.74
N ASN A 151 17.05 21.45 14.83
CA ASN A 151 17.50 22.85 14.95
C ASN A 151 17.43 23.54 13.58
N THR A 152 16.89 24.74 13.53
CA THR A 152 16.90 25.56 12.30
C THR A 152 18.32 26.01 12.01
N VAL A 153 18.82 25.63 10.85
CA VAL A 153 20.15 26.02 10.36
C VAL A 153 20.07 27.14 9.32
N TYR A 154 18.98 27.17 8.54
CA TYR A 154 18.76 28.19 7.53
C TYR A 154 17.29 28.58 7.48
N SER A 155 17.03 29.86 7.23
CA SER A 155 15.67 30.35 6.97
C SER A 155 15.72 31.56 6.04
N ASP A 156 14.88 31.54 5.01
CA ASP A 156 14.77 32.61 4.02
C ASP A 156 13.32 32.76 3.52
N VAL A 157 13.04 33.86 2.86
CA VAL A 157 11.79 34.12 2.17
C VAL A 157 12.03 34.03 0.68
N SER A 158 11.43 33.01 0.06
CA SER A 158 11.56 32.79 -1.38
C SER A 158 10.85 33.86 -2.19
N SER A 159 11.49 34.29 -3.28
CA SER A 159 10.87 35.15 -4.31
C SER A 159 9.98 34.34 -5.26
N SER A 160 10.07 33.01 -5.25
CA SER A 160 9.32 32.10 -6.12
C SER A 160 7.96 31.80 -5.48
N THR A 161 6.95 32.57 -5.86
CA THR A 161 5.60 32.54 -5.27
C THR A 161 4.50 32.11 -6.26
N ALA A 162 4.85 31.83 -7.53
CA ALA A 162 3.88 31.39 -8.53
C ALA A 162 3.42 29.94 -8.21
N ALA A 163 2.24 29.55 -8.71
CA ALA A 163 1.83 28.16 -8.69
C ALA A 163 2.77 27.28 -9.52
N GLY A 164 2.98 26.03 -9.12
CA GLY A 164 3.83 25.04 -9.78
C GLY A 164 5.14 24.77 -9.05
N THR A 165 6.05 24.11 -9.73
CA THR A 165 7.31 23.56 -9.17
C THR A 165 8.42 24.61 -9.13
N HIS A 166 9.12 24.67 -8.01
CA HIS A 166 10.27 25.55 -7.76
C HIS A 166 11.44 24.74 -7.17
N GLU A 167 12.65 25.00 -7.65
CA GLU A 167 13.86 24.37 -7.12
C GLU A 167 14.49 25.26 -6.03
N VAL A 168 15.02 24.60 -5.00
CA VAL A 168 15.77 25.22 -3.89
C VAL A 168 17.06 24.45 -3.72
N THR A 169 18.19 25.15 -3.86
CA THR A 169 19.51 24.61 -3.55
C THR A 169 20.11 25.39 -2.38
N TRP A 170 20.56 24.68 -1.37
CA TRP A 170 21.24 25.23 -0.21
C TRP A 170 22.73 24.83 -0.26
N ASP A 171 23.59 25.77 -0.12
CA ASP A 171 25.07 25.66 -0.21
C ASP A 171 25.73 25.18 1.11
N GLY A 172 24.95 24.71 2.06
CA GLY A 172 25.48 24.28 3.36
C GLY A 172 25.88 25.42 4.29
N VAL A 173 25.54 26.68 3.97
CA VAL A 173 25.85 27.81 4.85
C VAL A 173 24.60 28.22 5.63
N GLY A 174 24.69 28.18 6.95
CA GLY A 174 23.60 28.57 7.83
C GLY A 174 23.39 30.09 7.89
N THR A 175 22.20 30.49 8.34
CA THR A 175 21.88 31.93 8.54
C THR A 175 22.78 32.58 9.60
N ASP A 176 23.39 31.78 10.48
CA ASP A 176 24.38 32.18 11.47
C ASP A 176 25.83 32.30 10.88
N GLY A 177 25.98 32.06 9.59
CA GLY A 177 27.27 32.04 8.90
C GLY A 177 28.10 30.77 9.14
N LYS A 178 27.54 29.76 9.79
CA LYS A 178 28.21 28.48 10.02
C LYS A 178 28.13 27.60 8.77
N SER A 179 29.27 26.97 8.43
CA SER A 179 29.30 26.02 7.31
C SER A 179 29.08 24.58 7.78
N TYR A 180 28.26 23.87 7.09
CA TYR A 180 27.99 22.45 7.23
C TYR A 180 28.56 21.72 6.03
N SER A 181 29.12 20.54 6.22
CA SER A 181 29.79 19.78 5.15
C SER A 181 29.19 18.40 4.90
N SER A 182 28.28 17.96 5.78
CA SER A 182 27.67 16.64 5.69
C SER A 182 26.44 16.59 6.60
N GLY A 183 25.64 15.55 6.45
CA GLY A 183 24.45 15.30 7.25
C GLY A 183 23.18 15.31 6.40
N THR A 184 22.05 15.05 7.01
CA THR A 184 20.72 15.12 6.39
C THR A 184 19.98 16.33 6.91
N TYR A 185 19.31 17.02 6.02
CA TYR A 185 18.60 18.26 6.31
C TYR A 185 17.16 18.18 5.80
N THR A 186 16.25 18.78 6.52
CA THR A 186 14.82 18.77 6.18
C THR A 186 14.37 20.18 5.82
N LEU A 187 13.80 20.32 4.62
CA LEU A 187 13.16 21.54 4.16
C LEU A 187 11.69 21.57 4.65
N THR A 188 11.32 22.67 5.25
CA THR A 188 9.91 23.02 5.52
C THR A 188 9.54 24.24 4.70
N VAL A 189 8.50 24.10 3.88
CA VAL A 189 7.94 25.20 3.08
C VAL A 189 6.65 25.67 3.74
N THR A 190 6.55 26.96 4.00
CA THR A 190 5.33 27.59 4.51
C THR A 190 4.88 28.63 3.52
N ALA A 191 3.84 28.33 2.77
CA ALA A 191 3.26 29.22 1.76
C ALA A 191 1.93 29.80 2.27
N LEU A 192 1.73 31.09 2.11
CA LEU A 192 0.51 31.80 2.50
C LEU A 192 -0.08 32.58 1.31
N ASP A 193 -1.40 32.57 1.20
CA ASP A 193 -2.13 33.44 0.26
C ASP A 193 -2.17 34.90 0.73
N SER A 194 -2.79 35.79 -0.05
CA SER A 194 -2.95 37.20 0.29
C SER A 194 -3.85 37.47 1.50
N SER A 195 -4.61 36.46 1.93
CA SER A 195 -5.49 36.50 3.10
C SER A 195 -4.81 35.86 4.36
N GLY A 196 -3.61 35.35 4.20
CA GLY A 196 -2.86 34.68 5.27
C GLY A 196 -3.23 33.22 5.50
N ASN A 197 -4.00 32.58 4.60
CA ASN A 197 -4.29 31.17 4.68
C ASN A 197 -3.11 30.36 4.12
N ALA A 198 -2.91 29.16 4.67
CA ALA A 198 -1.88 28.25 4.17
C ALA A 198 -2.27 27.69 2.78
N ILE A 199 -1.28 27.58 1.91
CA ILE A 199 -1.36 26.91 0.62
C ILE A 199 -0.69 25.56 0.75
N ASP A 200 -1.33 24.53 0.25
CA ASP A 200 -0.77 23.16 0.25
C ASP A 200 0.50 23.11 -0.61
N THR A 201 1.51 22.43 -0.07
CA THR A 201 2.82 22.30 -0.70
C THR A 201 3.27 20.85 -0.66
N THR A 202 3.81 20.36 -1.75
CA THR A 202 4.54 19.08 -1.78
C THR A 202 6.02 19.33 -1.97
N THR A 203 6.86 18.48 -1.38
CA THR A 203 8.31 18.59 -1.51
C THR A 203 8.89 17.31 -2.09
N ARG A 204 9.91 17.45 -2.92
CA ARG A 204 10.74 16.36 -3.44
C ARG A 204 12.19 16.71 -3.16
N PHE A 205 13.01 15.69 -3.03
CA PHE A 205 14.44 15.88 -2.87
C PHE A 205 15.21 15.21 -4.00
N LYS A 206 16.39 15.72 -4.27
CA LYS A 206 17.37 15.14 -5.22
C LYS A 206 18.62 14.75 -4.47
N GLY A 207 19.18 13.58 -4.80
CA GLY A 207 20.44 13.15 -4.21
C GLY A 207 21.04 11.94 -4.91
N THR A 208 22.34 11.77 -4.77
CA THR A 208 23.08 10.66 -5.37
C THR A 208 22.99 9.41 -4.50
N VAL A 209 22.66 8.29 -5.12
CA VAL A 209 22.59 6.98 -4.45
C VAL A 209 24.00 6.50 -4.11
N THR A 210 24.27 6.32 -2.83
CA THR A 210 25.59 5.91 -2.29
C THR A 210 25.66 4.44 -1.94
N ALA A 211 24.52 3.78 -1.71
CA ALA A 211 24.44 2.34 -1.48
C ALA A 211 23.06 1.79 -1.89
N VAL A 212 23.03 0.50 -2.15
CA VAL A 212 21.80 -0.27 -2.44
C VAL A 212 21.78 -1.48 -1.55
N ASP A 213 20.68 -1.67 -0.80
CA ASP A 213 20.43 -2.84 0.03
C ASP A 213 19.21 -3.60 -0.48
N SER A 214 19.37 -4.89 -0.71
CA SER A 214 18.30 -5.79 -1.15
C SER A 214 18.18 -7.01 -0.25
N SER A 215 18.76 -6.96 0.95
CA SER A 215 18.84 -8.11 1.89
C SER A 215 17.47 -8.50 2.46
N SER A 216 16.52 -7.58 2.53
CA SER A 216 15.18 -7.78 3.10
C SER A 216 14.10 -8.17 2.08
N GLY A 217 14.48 -8.43 0.82
CA GLY A 217 13.53 -8.76 -0.26
C GLY A 217 12.89 -7.55 -0.93
N THR A 218 13.04 -6.35 -0.37
CA THR A 218 12.75 -5.07 -1.01
C THR A 218 14.04 -4.31 -1.22
N SER A 219 14.18 -3.66 -2.37
CA SER A 219 15.38 -2.89 -2.65
C SER A 219 15.27 -1.50 -2.04
N VAL A 220 16.20 -1.20 -1.14
CA VAL A 220 16.34 0.10 -0.47
C VAL A 220 17.57 0.80 -1.01
N LEU A 221 17.39 2.02 -1.47
CA LEU A 221 18.46 2.92 -1.90
C LEU A 221 18.88 3.78 -0.71
N ASN A 222 20.16 3.92 -0.49
CA ASN A 222 20.70 4.88 0.45
C ASN A 222 21.21 6.11 -0.32
N VAL A 223 20.63 7.26 -0.02
CA VAL A 223 20.98 8.53 -0.64
C VAL A 223 21.65 9.38 0.44
N GLY A 224 22.95 9.22 0.64
CA GLY A 224 23.73 10.02 1.60
C GLY A 224 23.20 9.98 3.05
N GLY A 225 22.61 8.87 3.49
CA GLY A 225 22.01 8.70 4.81
C GLY A 225 20.48 8.76 4.84
N VAL A 226 19.83 9.12 3.72
CA VAL A 226 18.39 8.99 3.54
C VAL A 226 18.09 7.64 2.92
N SER A 227 17.20 6.86 3.54
CA SER A 227 16.75 5.57 3.00
C SER A 227 15.49 5.76 2.17
N LEU A 228 15.51 5.26 0.94
CA LEU A 228 14.43 5.38 -0.05
C LEU A 228 14.13 4.00 -0.63
N SER A 229 12.85 3.64 -0.74
CA SER A 229 12.49 2.45 -1.53
C SER A 229 12.72 2.71 -3.02
N ALA A 230 13.26 1.72 -3.73
CA ALA A 230 13.47 1.85 -5.18
C ALA A 230 12.16 2.08 -5.96
N SER A 231 11.00 1.72 -5.36
CA SER A 231 9.67 1.99 -5.93
C SER A 231 9.23 3.46 -5.83
N ASP A 232 9.86 4.25 -4.95
CA ASP A 232 9.46 5.62 -4.66
C ASP A 232 10.31 6.64 -5.45
N VAL A 233 11.21 6.14 -6.31
CA VAL A 233 12.00 6.96 -7.22
C VAL A 233 11.10 7.48 -8.34
N LEU A 234 11.03 8.80 -8.47
CA LEU A 234 10.25 9.50 -9.49
C LEU A 234 11.04 9.69 -10.78
N SER A 235 12.31 10.07 -10.65
CA SER A 235 13.20 10.29 -11.80
C SER A 235 14.66 9.91 -11.49
N VAL A 236 15.44 9.68 -12.53
CA VAL A 236 16.87 9.30 -12.47
C VAL A 236 17.64 10.06 -13.54
N SER A 237 18.77 10.63 -13.15
CA SER A 237 19.67 11.34 -14.04
C SER A 237 21.15 10.95 -13.85
#